data_466612b4999db58b71bc2292b602d472
#
_entry.id   466612b4999db58b71bc2292b602d472
#
_cell.length_a   1.000
_cell.length_b   1.000
_cell.length_c   1.000
_cell.angle_alpha   90.00
_cell.angle_beta   90.00
_cell.angle_gamma   90.00
#
_symmetry.space_group_name_H-M   'P 1'
#
loop_
_entity.id
_entity.type
_entity.pdbx_description
1 polymer ?
#
loop_
_entity_poly.entity_id
_entity_poly.type
_entity_poly.pdbx_seq_one_letter_code
_entity_poly.pdbx_strand_id
1 'polypeptide(L)'
;MASPGTALPQSVEREDLLSLVADQRTNFLYTVADLTEEQARIRTTVSELTLGGVVKHLAQVQSSWLEVIEGKGPAVVEWSDLDPDGNRLTEDETLAGAVEAFRAAAEAFDRTVREEADLDRTVTLPRYPWSPPEPVVWTVRHVLLHVFREIAHHSGHADIVREALDGASTTARMGEAASRQE
;
A
#
# COMPACT_ATOMS: atom_id res chain seq x y z
N MET A 1 37.52 -6.69 -17.68
CA MET A 1 36.24 -6.28 -18.31
C MET A 1 35.18 -7.22 -17.82
N ALA A 2 34.26 -6.75 -16.99
CA ALA A 2 33.09 -7.56 -16.60
C ALA A 2 32.15 -7.68 -17.81
N SER A 3 31.72 -8.87 -18.17
CA SER A 3 30.69 -9.09 -19.17
C SER A 3 29.42 -8.31 -18.73
N PRO A 4 28.72 -7.60 -19.62
CA PRO A 4 27.45 -7.02 -19.27
C PRO A 4 26.53 -8.17 -18.88
N GLY A 5 26.07 -8.17 -17.62
CA GLY A 5 25.08 -9.13 -17.17
C GLY A 5 23.87 -9.05 -18.09
N THR A 6 23.38 -10.18 -18.55
CA THR A 6 22.16 -10.24 -19.34
C THR A 6 21.02 -9.72 -18.46
N ALA A 7 20.37 -8.64 -18.86
CA ALA A 7 19.19 -8.14 -18.18
C ALA A 7 18.13 -9.24 -18.12
N LEU A 8 17.48 -9.39 -16.96
CA LEU A 8 16.36 -10.33 -16.83
C LEU A 8 15.21 -9.90 -17.76
N PRO A 9 14.45 -10.85 -18.33
CA PRO A 9 13.23 -10.51 -19.03
C PRO A 9 12.28 -9.71 -18.12
N GLN A 10 11.58 -8.71 -18.65
CA GLN A 10 10.63 -7.90 -17.86
C GLN A 10 9.53 -8.75 -17.18
N SER A 11 9.20 -9.91 -17.72
CA SER A 11 8.25 -10.85 -17.08
C SER A 11 8.78 -11.40 -15.76
N VAL A 12 10.07 -11.73 -15.67
CA VAL A 12 10.69 -12.22 -14.42
C VAL A 12 10.78 -11.09 -13.42
N GLU A 13 11.27 -9.91 -13.83
CA GLU A 13 11.33 -8.72 -12.97
C GLU A 13 9.94 -8.36 -12.42
N ARG A 14 8.91 -8.41 -13.26
CA ARG A 14 7.53 -8.11 -12.84
C ARG A 14 7.05 -9.05 -11.73
N GLU A 15 7.24 -10.34 -11.89
CA GLU A 15 6.82 -11.32 -10.88
C GLU A 15 7.62 -11.17 -9.58
N ASP A 16 8.92 -10.89 -9.65
CA ASP A 16 9.74 -10.63 -8.47
C ASP A 16 9.25 -9.39 -7.72
N LEU A 17 8.94 -8.30 -8.42
CA LEU A 17 8.42 -7.07 -7.81
C LEU A 17 7.03 -7.28 -7.21
N LEU A 18 6.15 -7.99 -7.90
CA LEU A 18 4.81 -8.32 -7.38
C LEU A 18 4.89 -9.23 -6.16
N SER A 19 5.82 -10.20 -6.14
CA SER A 19 6.06 -11.05 -4.98
C SER A 19 6.48 -10.23 -3.76
N LEU A 20 7.43 -9.30 -3.91
CA LEU A 20 7.85 -8.41 -2.83
C LEU A 20 6.70 -7.56 -2.28
N VAL A 21 5.84 -7.03 -3.16
CA VAL A 21 4.66 -6.27 -2.73
C VAL A 21 3.67 -7.16 -1.98
N ALA A 22 3.43 -8.38 -2.47
CA ALA A 22 2.52 -9.35 -1.85
C ALA A 22 3.01 -9.79 -0.46
N ASP A 23 4.32 -10.04 -0.32
CA ASP A 23 4.94 -10.37 0.96
C ASP A 23 4.79 -9.22 1.96
N GLN A 24 5.03 -7.99 1.53
CA GLN A 24 4.89 -6.82 2.39
C GLN A 24 3.44 -6.58 2.82
N ARG A 25 2.45 -6.80 1.92
CA ARG A 25 1.03 -6.76 2.27
C ARG A 25 0.66 -7.82 3.30
N THR A 26 1.19 -9.02 3.16
CA THR A 26 0.99 -10.12 4.11
C THR A 26 1.54 -9.75 5.48
N ASN A 27 2.75 -9.21 5.54
CA ASN A 27 3.37 -8.74 6.78
C ASN A 27 2.52 -7.65 7.45
N PHE A 28 2.05 -6.68 6.69
CA PHE A 28 1.15 -5.64 7.19
C PHE A 28 -0.16 -6.21 7.76
N LEU A 29 -0.76 -7.20 7.11
CA LEU A 29 -1.99 -7.83 7.58
C LEU A 29 -1.81 -8.62 8.89
N TYR A 30 -0.60 -9.15 9.19
CA TYR A 30 -0.31 -9.72 10.51
C TYR A 30 -0.37 -8.65 11.61
N THR A 31 0.09 -7.44 11.33
CA THR A 31 0.06 -6.33 12.31
C THR A 31 -1.37 -5.98 12.73
N VAL A 32 -2.32 -6.03 11.80
CA VAL A 32 -3.71 -5.65 12.04
C VAL A 32 -4.65 -6.83 12.30
N ALA A 33 -4.10 -8.05 12.38
CA ALA A 33 -4.90 -9.25 12.67
C ALA A 33 -5.45 -9.23 14.11
N ASP A 34 -6.64 -9.82 14.28
CA ASP A 34 -7.30 -10.04 15.58
C ASP A 34 -7.59 -8.75 16.38
N LEU A 35 -7.65 -7.59 15.73
CA LEU A 35 -8.08 -6.35 16.35
C LEU A 35 -9.60 -6.28 16.45
N THR A 36 -10.09 -5.71 17.55
CA THR A 36 -11.48 -5.28 17.63
C THR A 36 -11.70 -3.96 16.90
N GLU A 37 -12.96 -3.63 16.57
CA GLU A 37 -13.32 -2.35 15.97
C GLU A 37 -12.90 -1.15 16.86
N GLU A 38 -13.00 -1.30 18.17
CA GLU A 38 -12.54 -0.29 19.12
C GLU A 38 -11.03 -0.10 19.05
N GLN A 39 -10.27 -1.20 19.14
CA GLN A 39 -8.81 -1.17 19.08
C GLN A 39 -8.28 -0.54 17.79
N ALA A 40 -8.95 -0.79 16.67
CA ALA A 40 -8.57 -0.22 15.37
C ALA A 40 -8.65 1.31 15.31
N ARG A 41 -9.42 1.94 16.22
CA ARG A 41 -9.67 3.38 16.29
C ARG A 41 -8.86 4.12 17.35
N ILE A 42 -8.17 3.38 18.24
CA ILE A 42 -7.43 3.96 19.36
C ILE A 42 -6.12 4.59 18.88
N ARG A 43 -5.86 5.82 19.32
CA ARG A 43 -4.55 6.44 19.26
C ARG A 43 -3.72 5.96 20.44
N THR A 44 -2.67 5.21 20.17
CA THR A 44 -1.80 4.64 21.22
C THR A 44 -0.46 5.38 21.36
N THR A 45 -0.17 6.31 20.44
CA THR A 45 1.06 7.07 20.40
C THR A 45 0.78 8.58 20.34
N VAL A 46 1.83 9.41 20.29
CA VAL A 46 1.71 10.87 20.07
C VAL A 46 1.21 11.23 18.67
N SER A 47 1.28 10.29 17.72
CA SER A 47 0.78 10.45 16.36
C SER A 47 -0.75 10.41 16.30
N GLU A 48 -1.35 11.00 15.26
CA GLU A 48 -2.78 10.85 14.93
C GLU A 48 -3.11 9.48 14.30
N LEU A 49 -2.11 8.67 13.98
CA LEU A 49 -2.30 7.38 13.32
C LEU A 49 -3.07 6.40 14.20
N THR A 50 -4.00 5.69 13.57
CA THR A 50 -4.71 4.53 14.13
C THR A 50 -4.51 3.35 13.20
N LEU A 51 -4.59 2.11 13.71
CA LEU A 51 -4.40 0.92 12.88
C LEU A 51 -5.45 0.83 11.76
N GLY A 52 -6.72 1.10 12.08
CA GLY A 52 -7.78 1.13 11.07
C GLY A 52 -7.59 2.22 10.01
N GLY A 53 -7.11 3.39 10.43
CA GLY A 53 -6.79 4.49 9.53
C GLY A 53 -5.65 4.14 8.55
N VAL A 54 -4.62 3.45 9.03
CA VAL A 54 -3.51 2.99 8.16
C VAL A 54 -4.00 1.95 7.14
N VAL A 55 -4.89 1.01 7.53
CA VAL A 55 -5.49 0.06 6.58
C VAL A 55 -6.28 0.79 5.50
N LYS A 56 -7.14 1.74 5.88
CA LYS A 56 -7.92 2.56 4.94
C LYS A 56 -7.00 3.32 3.98
N HIS A 57 -6.00 4.01 4.52
CA HIS A 57 -5.02 4.76 3.73
C HIS A 57 -4.33 3.87 2.68
N LEU A 58 -3.84 2.70 3.08
CA LEU A 58 -3.15 1.81 2.15
C LEU A 58 -4.08 1.18 1.10
N ALA A 59 -5.36 0.98 1.41
CA ALA A 59 -6.36 0.62 0.41
C ALA A 59 -6.54 1.72 -0.64
N GLN A 60 -6.68 2.97 -0.19
CA GLN A 60 -6.80 4.14 -1.07
C GLN A 60 -5.55 4.36 -1.91
N VAL A 61 -4.35 4.23 -1.32
CA VAL A 61 -3.07 4.33 -2.04
C VAL A 61 -3.05 3.36 -3.23
N GLN A 62 -3.36 2.09 -3.00
CA GLN A 62 -3.34 1.08 -4.08
C GLN A 62 -4.37 1.40 -5.16
N SER A 63 -5.59 1.80 -4.79
CA SER A 63 -6.65 2.15 -5.74
C SER A 63 -6.29 3.38 -6.57
N SER A 64 -5.80 4.44 -5.93
CA SER A 64 -5.43 5.68 -6.62
C SER A 64 -4.27 5.48 -7.60
N TRP A 65 -3.26 4.69 -7.23
CA TRP A 65 -2.15 4.39 -8.11
C TRP A 65 -2.54 3.44 -9.25
N LEU A 66 -3.50 2.54 -9.02
CA LEU A 66 -4.12 1.76 -10.09
C LEU A 66 -4.79 2.67 -11.13
N GLU A 67 -5.59 3.65 -10.69
CA GLU A 67 -6.22 4.62 -11.58
C GLU A 67 -5.19 5.42 -12.39
N VAL A 68 -4.04 5.77 -11.78
CA VAL A 68 -2.94 6.44 -12.50
C VAL A 68 -2.37 5.54 -13.59
N ILE A 69 -2.14 4.24 -13.32
CA ILE A 69 -1.66 3.29 -14.33
C ILE A 69 -2.66 3.15 -15.48
N GLU A 70 -3.95 3.09 -15.15
CA GLU A 70 -5.03 2.94 -16.12
C GLU A 70 -5.39 4.24 -16.85
N GLY A 71 -4.85 5.39 -16.45
CA GLY A 71 -5.19 6.69 -17.02
C GLY A 71 -6.62 7.15 -16.71
N LYS A 72 -7.20 6.67 -15.61
CA LYS A 72 -8.59 6.96 -15.16
C LYS A 72 -8.67 8.02 -14.08
N GLY A 73 -7.58 8.29 -13.38
CA GLY A 73 -7.55 9.28 -12.31
C GLY A 73 -7.72 10.71 -12.80
N PRO A 74 -8.04 11.65 -11.91
CA PRO A 74 -8.17 13.07 -12.25
C PRO A 74 -6.81 13.64 -12.69
N ALA A 75 -6.83 14.56 -13.66
CA ALA A 75 -5.60 15.24 -14.09
C ALA A 75 -5.12 16.26 -13.05
N VAL A 76 -6.04 16.82 -12.26
CA VAL A 76 -5.78 17.80 -11.20
C VAL A 76 -6.57 17.39 -9.96
N VAL A 77 -5.94 17.50 -8.81
CA VAL A 77 -6.53 17.29 -7.48
C VAL A 77 -6.39 18.60 -6.72
N GLU A 78 -7.49 19.15 -6.26
CA GLU A 78 -7.51 20.38 -5.46
C GLU A 78 -7.54 20.05 -3.95
N TRP A 79 -7.29 21.05 -3.11
CA TRP A 79 -7.39 20.87 -1.65
C TRP A 79 -8.75 20.35 -1.19
N SER A 80 -9.82 20.77 -1.87
CA SER A 80 -11.21 20.35 -1.61
C SER A 80 -11.50 18.89 -1.96
N ASP A 81 -10.68 18.28 -2.80
CA ASP A 81 -10.85 16.89 -3.26
C ASP A 81 -10.16 15.90 -2.33
N LEU A 82 -9.34 16.40 -1.39
CA LEU A 82 -8.65 15.56 -0.42
C LEU A 82 -9.60 15.17 0.71
N ASP A 83 -9.70 13.88 0.97
CA ASP A 83 -10.48 13.36 2.09
C ASP A 83 -9.78 13.72 3.42
N PRO A 84 -10.37 14.59 4.27
CA PRO A 84 -9.80 14.95 5.56
C PRO A 84 -9.74 13.75 6.52
N ASP A 85 -10.59 12.74 6.32
CA ASP A 85 -10.68 11.52 7.11
C ASP A 85 -9.99 10.32 6.43
N GLY A 86 -9.23 10.55 5.37
CA GLY A 86 -8.53 9.51 4.61
C GLY A 86 -7.60 8.62 5.46
N ASN A 87 -7.15 9.12 6.61
CA ASN A 87 -6.25 8.42 7.53
C ASN A 87 -6.95 7.94 8.82
N ARG A 88 -8.28 7.90 8.86
CA ARG A 88 -9.04 7.36 9.99
C ARG A 88 -10.35 6.71 9.51
N LEU A 89 -10.82 5.73 10.26
CA LEU A 89 -12.14 5.15 10.02
C LEU A 89 -13.22 6.11 10.53
N THR A 90 -14.19 6.45 9.67
CA THR A 90 -15.39 7.21 10.05
C THR A 90 -16.36 6.31 10.83
N GLU A 91 -17.42 6.88 11.39
CA GLU A 91 -18.41 6.11 12.18
C GLU A 91 -19.10 5.00 11.37
N ASP A 92 -19.29 5.21 10.07
CA ASP A 92 -19.94 4.27 9.15
C ASP A 92 -18.98 3.21 8.58
N GLU A 93 -17.67 3.34 8.78
CA GLU A 93 -16.67 2.41 8.28
C GLU A 93 -16.27 1.39 9.34
N THR A 94 -15.88 0.19 8.94
CA THR A 94 -15.40 -0.87 9.83
C THR A 94 -13.99 -1.31 9.48
N LEU A 95 -13.25 -1.85 10.46
CA LEU A 95 -11.95 -2.47 10.20
C LEU A 95 -12.07 -3.60 9.18
N ALA A 96 -13.09 -4.44 9.33
CA ALA A 96 -13.33 -5.55 8.40
C ALA A 96 -13.53 -5.04 6.96
N GLY A 97 -14.34 -3.99 6.78
CA GLY A 97 -14.55 -3.37 5.48
C GLY A 97 -13.27 -2.73 4.90
N ALA A 98 -12.48 -2.07 5.74
CA ALA A 98 -11.20 -1.51 5.32
C ALA A 98 -10.18 -2.58 4.89
N VAL A 99 -10.13 -3.72 5.60
CA VAL A 99 -9.28 -4.87 5.24
C VAL A 99 -9.76 -5.50 3.93
N GLU A 100 -11.07 -5.63 3.72
CA GLU A 100 -11.63 -6.12 2.46
C GLU A 100 -11.29 -5.18 1.30
N ALA A 101 -11.46 -3.87 1.47
CA ALA A 101 -11.07 -2.87 0.48
C ALA A 101 -9.57 -2.93 0.16
N PHE A 102 -8.70 -3.08 1.18
CA PHE A 102 -7.26 -3.25 0.99
C PHE A 102 -6.94 -4.47 0.14
N ARG A 103 -7.56 -5.62 0.40
CA ARG A 103 -7.36 -6.85 -0.39
C ARG A 103 -7.86 -6.71 -1.82
N ALA A 104 -9.07 -6.15 -2.00
CA ALA A 104 -9.64 -5.94 -3.33
C ALA A 104 -8.78 -4.99 -4.18
N ALA A 105 -8.28 -3.90 -3.58
CA ALA A 105 -7.36 -2.97 -4.23
C ALA A 105 -6.04 -3.66 -4.62
N ALA A 106 -5.49 -4.51 -3.73
CA ALA A 106 -4.30 -5.29 -3.99
C ALA A 106 -4.46 -6.24 -5.19
N GLU A 107 -5.55 -7.00 -5.24
CA GLU A 107 -5.85 -7.93 -6.34
C GLU A 107 -6.03 -7.19 -7.67
N ALA A 108 -6.73 -6.06 -7.66
CA ALA A 108 -6.93 -5.25 -8.86
C ALA A 108 -5.60 -4.68 -9.37
N PHE A 109 -4.78 -4.13 -8.46
CA PHE A 109 -3.46 -3.59 -8.78
C PHE A 109 -2.55 -4.67 -9.39
N ASP A 110 -2.45 -5.84 -8.76
CA ASP A 110 -1.62 -6.94 -9.23
C ASP A 110 -2.05 -7.45 -10.60
N ARG A 111 -3.36 -7.55 -10.84
CA ARG A 111 -3.89 -7.94 -12.15
C ARG A 111 -3.48 -6.95 -13.24
N THR A 112 -3.67 -5.67 -13.01
CA THR A 112 -3.29 -4.63 -13.98
C THR A 112 -1.78 -4.63 -14.25
N VAL A 113 -0.95 -4.79 -13.22
CA VAL A 113 0.50 -4.85 -13.41
C VAL A 113 0.93 -6.12 -14.15
N ARG A 114 0.27 -7.28 -13.94
CA ARG A 114 0.54 -8.52 -14.70
C ARG A 114 0.17 -8.39 -16.17
N GLU A 115 -0.91 -7.69 -16.47
CA GLU A 115 -1.39 -7.44 -17.84
C GLU A 115 -0.60 -6.36 -18.57
N GLU A 116 0.18 -5.54 -17.84
CA GLU A 116 1.00 -4.49 -18.43
C GLU A 116 2.12 -5.09 -19.31
N ALA A 117 2.13 -4.72 -20.58
CA ALA A 117 3.10 -5.24 -21.54
C ALA A 117 4.51 -4.71 -21.29
N ASP A 118 4.62 -3.46 -20.83
CA ASP A 118 5.88 -2.73 -20.68
C ASP A 118 5.93 -1.94 -19.38
N LEU A 119 6.75 -2.37 -18.42
CA LEU A 119 6.96 -1.67 -17.16
C LEU A 119 7.65 -0.31 -17.32
N ASP A 120 8.27 -0.04 -18.47
CA ASP A 120 8.88 1.26 -18.79
C ASP A 120 7.87 2.24 -19.42
N ARG A 121 6.63 1.78 -19.72
CA ARG A 121 5.55 2.68 -20.13
C ARG A 121 5.39 3.80 -19.11
N THR A 122 5.27 5.01 -19.61
CA THR A 122 5.15 6.19 -18.77
C THR A 122 3.69 6.57 -18.52
N VAL A 123 3.43 7.11 -17.33
CA VAL A 123 2.17 7.70 -16.90
C VAL A 123 2.42 9.11 -16.39
N THR A 124 1.53 10.04 -16.69
CA THR A 124 1.55 11.39 -16.12
C THR A 124 0.81 11.38 -14.80
N LEU A 125 1.45 11.89 -13.75
CA LEU A 125 0.83 11.94 -12.44
C LEU A 125 -0.22 13.04 -12.35
N PRO A 126 -1.26 12.86 -11.51
CA PRO A 126 -2.16 13.94 -11.13
C PRO A 126 -1.37 15.13 -10.57
N ARG A 127 -1.83 16.32 -10.89
CA ARG A 127 -1.27 17.53 -10.31
C ARG A 127 -1.97 17.83 -8.99
N TYR A 128 -1.23 17.76 -7.90
CA TYR A 128 -1.66 18.14 -6.57
C TYR A 128 -1.29 19.59 -6.25
N PRO A 129 -1.89 20.20 -5.22
CA PRO A 129 -1.57 21.59 -4.82
C PRO A 129 -0.09 21.83 -4.47
N TRP A 130 0.63 20.78 -4.09
CA TRP A 130 2.07 20.79 -3.79
C TRP A 130 2.97 20.30 -4.93
N SER A 131 2.38 19.93 -6.07
CA SER A 131 3.17 19.45 -7.23
C SER A 131 3.98 20.59 -7.84
N PRO A 132 5.14 20.29 -8.46
CA PRO A 132 5.86 21.26 -9.24
C PRO A 132 5.01 21.77 -10.42
N PRO A 133 5.34 22.95 -11.00
CA PRO A 133 4.60 23.49 -12.14
C PRO A 133 4.63 22.58 -13.37
N GLU A 134 5.74 21.88 -13.58
CA GLU A 134 5.96 20.98 -14.71
C GLU A 134 5.27 19.63 -14.47
N PRO A 135 4.72 18.99 -15.50
CA PRO A 135 4.15 17.66 -15.40
C PRO A 135 5.16 16.65 -14.86
N VAL A 136 4.77 15.87 -13.87
CA VAL A 136 5.59 14.77 -13.34
C VAL A 136 5.18 13.49 -14.08
N VAL A 137 6.19 12.81 -14.64
CA VAL A 137 6.00 11.57 -15.40
C VAL A 137 6.79 10.45 -14.74
N TRP A 138 6.12 9.33 -14.46
CA TRP A 138 6.75 8.13 -13.92
C TRP A 138 6.56 6.95 -14.87
N THR A 139 7.41 5.94 -14.73
CA THR A 139 7.16 4.63 -15.35
C THR A 139 6.20 3.81 -14.51
N VAL A 140 5.52 2.82 -15.08
CA VAL A 140 4.71 1.85 -14.32
C VAL A 140 5.56 1.15 -13.26
N ARG A 141 6.82 0.81 -13.58
CA ARG A 141 7.79 0.28 -12.61
C ARG A 141 7.97 1.22 -11.40
N HIS A 142 8.09 2.53 -11.64
CA HIS A 142 8.21 3.50 -10.55
C HIS A 142 6.95 3.52 -9.67
N VAL A 143 5.76 3.48 -10.28
CA VAL A 143 4.49 3.40 -9.54
C VAL A 143 4.45 2.14 -8.66
N LEU A 144 4.83 0.98 -9.21
CA LEU A 144 4.88 -0.28 -8.45
C LEU A 144 5.83 -0.19 -7.24
N LEU A 145 7.03 0.36 -7.43
CA LEU A 145 7.99 0.57 -6.35
C LEU A 145 7.50 1.61 -5.34
N HIS A 146 6.75 2.61 -5.78
CA HIS A 146 6.13 3.59 -4.89
C HIS A 146 5.05 2.96 -4.01
N VAL A 147 4.17 2.13 -4.57
CA VAL A 147 3.17 1.38 -3.79
C VAL A 147 3.84 0.45 -2.77
N PHE A 148 4.91 -0.26 -3.16
CA PHE A 148 5.72 -1.03 -2.23
C PHE A 148 6.27 -0.17 -1.08
N ARG A 149 6.85 1.00 -1.42
CA ARG A 149 7.39 1.95 -0.43
C ARG A 149 6.32 2.42 0.55
N GLU A 150 5.13 2.75 0.08
CA GLU A 150 4.01 3.18 0.94
C GLU A 150 3.62 2.09 1.92
N ILE A 151 3.45 0.86 1.43
CA ILE A 151 3.08 -0.27 2.29
C ILE A 151 4.19 -0.55 3.32
N ALA A 152 5.46 -0.60 2.90
CA ALA A 152 6.59 -0.86 3.80
C ALA A 152 6.75 0.25 4.85
N HIS A 153 6.63 1.52 4.45
CA HIS A 153 6.71 2.67 5.34
C HIS A 153 5.62 2.64 6.41
N HIS A 154 4.38 2.41 5.99
CA HIS A 154 3.24 2.36 6.90
C HIS A 154 3.15 1.07 7.72
N SER A 155 3.76 -0.04 7.27
CA SER A 155 3.92 -1.24 8.11
C SER A 155 4.73 -0.93 9.36
N GLY A 156 5.85 -0.23 9.23
CA GLY A 156 6.65 0.19 10.40
C GLY A 156 5.88 1.11 11.36
N HIS A 157 5.06 2.02 10.83
CA HIS A 157 4.16 2.84 11.67
C HIS A 157 3.13 1.97 12.40
N ALA A 158 2.50 1.04 11.69
CA ALA A 158 1.51 0.14 12.26
C ALA A 158 2.11 -0.77 13.35
N ASP A 159 3.35 -1.26 13.17
CA ASP A 159 4.05 -2.04 14.17
C ASP A 159 4.19 -1.27 15.49
N ILE A 160 4.67 -0.04 15.43
CA ILE A 160 4.85 0.81 16.62
C ILE A 160 3.50 1.08 17.31
N VAL A 161 2.45 1.38 16.53
CA VAL A 161 1.10 1.63 17.05
C VAL A 161 0.53 0.36 17.69
N ARG A 162 0.77 -0.83 17.08
CA ARG A 162 0.33 -2.12 17.58
C ARG A 162 1.05 -2.51 18.88
N GLU A 163 2.36 -2.38 18.91
CA GLU A 163 3.15 -2.65 20.13
C GLU A 163 2.70 -1.76 21.29
N ALA A 164 2.40 -0.49 21.03
CA ALA A 164 1.88 0.44 22.03
C ALA A 164 0.45 0.11 22.48
N LEU A 165 -0.35 -0.55 21.64
CA LEU A 165 -1.72 -0.94 21.94
C LEU A 165 -1.80 -2.13 22.90
N ASP A 166 -1.10 -3.22 22.57
CA ASP A 166 -1.25 -4.50 23.27
C ASP A 166 0.05 -5.32 23.37
N GLY A 167 1.19 -4.75 22.96
CA GLY A 167 2.49 -5.42 23.00
C GLY A 167 2.69 -6.49 21.92
N ALA A 168 1.75 -6.66 20.97
CA ALA A 168 1.88 -7.67 19.94
C ALA A 168 2.98 -7.29 18.94
N SER A 169 3.78 -8.28 18.54
CA SER A 169 4.86 -8.12 17.56
C SER A 169 4.49 -8.82 16.25
N THR A 170 4.60 -8.13 15.13
CA THR A 170 4.40 -8.72 13.80
C THR A 170 5.34 -9.88 13.54
N THR A 171 6.62 -9.79 13.95
CA THR A 171 7.58 -10.89 13.79
C THR A 171 7.17 -12.14 14.58
N ALA A 172 6.66 -12.00 15.81
CA ALA A 172 6.16 -13.14 16.58
C ALA A 172 4.95 -13.78 15.90
N ARG A 173 4.01 -12.98 15.39
CA ARG A 173 2.82 -13.46 14.67
C ARG A 173 3.17 -14.18 13.36
N MET A 174 4.16 -13.70 12.63
CA MET A 174 4.70 -14.40 11.44
C MET A 174 5.25 -15.79 11.81
N GLY A 175 6.02 -15.90 12.92
CA GLY A 175 6.53 -17.17 13.42
C GLY A 175 5.41 -18.14 13.82
N GLU A 176 4.37 -17.67 14.49
CA GLU A 176 3.19 -18.47 14.86
C GLU A 176 2.41 -18.96 13.61
N ALA A 177 2.27 -18.09 12.59
CA ALA A 177 1.61 -18.47 11.35
C ALA A 177 2.39 -19.56 10.58
N ALA A 178 3.71 -19.45 10.53
CA ALA A 178 4.58 -20.45 9.91
C ALA A 178 4.48 -21.82 10.61
N SER A 179 4.47 -21.85 11.96
CA SER A 179 4.36 -23.09 12.72
C SER A 179 3.00 -23.81 12.65
N ARG A 180 1.95 -23.14 12.17
CA ARG A 180 0.62 -23.75 11.96
C ARG A 180 0.47 -24.42 10.58
N GLN A 181 1.43 -24.22 9.67
CA GLN A 181 1.43 -24.80 8.31
C GLN A 181 2.27 -26.07 8.21
N GLU A 182 2.97 -26.45 9.27
CA GLU A 182 3.67 -27.74 9.44
C GLU A 182 2.77 -28.78 10.12
#